data_3aaa9245c6f07a6974bca13ea2ce4e43
#
_entry.id   3aaa9245c6f07a6974bca13ea2ce4e43
#
_cell.length_a   1.000
_cell.length_b   1.000
_cell.length_c   1.000
_cell.angle_alpha   90.00
_cell.angle_beta   90.00
_cell.angle_gamma   90.00
#
_symmetry.space_group_name_H-M   'P 1'
#
loop_
_entity.id
_entity.type
_entity.pdbx_description
1 polymer ?
#
loop_
_entity_poly.entity_id
_entity_poly.type
_entity_poly.pdbx_seq_one_letter_code
_entity_poly.pdbx_strand_id
1 'polypeptide(L)'
;MRVIDADGHVEENPTTFSDKYFDPAFRSQRPEVVGMDGLAYWMIDEQLYPRRVGRGCNNLGTPVSYQGKPTKHAARKVDSVESMELSDLSARIKLMDEENLSIQVLYPTLFLAYPLSCNPTYVTAMCNSYNRWLADI
;
A
#
# COMPACT_ATOMS: atom_id res chain seq x y z
N MET A 1 23.69 -18.71 -7.43
CA MET A 1 23.69 -18.19 -6.04
C MET A 1 22.26 -17.73 -5.76
N ARG A 2 21.66 -18.04 -4.62
CA ARG A 2 20.31 -17.52 -4.29
C ARG A 2 20.48 -16.11 -3.73
N VAL A 3 19.81 -15.13 -4.33
CA VAL A 3 19.76 -13.75 -3.84
C VAL A 3 18.46 -13.57 -3.09
N ILE A 4 18.56 -12.99 -1.90
CA ILE A 4 17.43 -12.71 -1.03
C ILE A 4 17.36 -11.19 -0.86
N ASP A 5 16.22 -10.60 -1.24
CA ASP A 5 15.88 -9.24 -0.89
C ASP A 5 15.13 -9.27 0.45
N ALA A 6 15.74 -8.68 1.47
CA ALA A 6 15.18 -8.65 2.82
C ALA A 6 14.42 -7.34 3.13
N ASP A 7 14.24 -6.46 2.15
CA ASP A 7 13.63 -5.13 2.32
C ASP A 7 12.71 -4.77 1.15
N GLY A 8 12.02 -5.77 0.63
CA GLY A 8 11.00 -5.58 -0.40
C GLY A 8 9.75 -4.90 0.16
N HIS A 9 9.11 -4.07 -0.64
CA HIS A 9 7.90 -3.38 -0.27
C HIS A 9 6.71 -3.73 -1.16
N VAL A 10 5.51 -3.64 -0.57
CA VAL A 10 4.25 -3.65 -1.29
C VAL A 10 3.53 -2.32 -1.08
N GLU A 11 2.96 -1.79 -2.15
CA GLU A 11 2.10 -0.59 -2.07
C GLU A 11 0.66 -1.04 -1.86
N GLU A 12 0.07 -0.65 -0.74
CA GLU A 12 -1.33 -0.95 -0.46
C GLU A 12 -2.25 -0.25 -1.46
N ASN A 13 -3.34 -0.89 -1.78
CA ASN A 13 -4.36 -0.40 -2.70
C ASN A 13 -5.76 -0.55 -2.07
N PRO A 14 -6.83 -0.01 -2.67
CA PRO A 14 -8.18 -0.10 -2.09
C PRO A 14 -8.66 -1.52 -1.81
N THR A 15 -8.15 -2.55 -2.52
CA THR A 15 -8.52 -3.95 -2.29
C THR A 15 -8.04 -4.43 -0.92
N THR A 16 -6.91 -3.91 -0.43
CA THR A 16 -6.36 -4.21 0.90
C THR A 16 -7.38 -3.96 2.02
N PHE A 17 -8.23 -2.94 1.84
CA PHE A 17 -9.26 -2.54 2.81
C PHE A 17 -10.68 -2.79 2.31
N SER A 18 -10.86 -3.71 1.37
CA SER A 18 -12.18 -4.08 0.85
C SER A 18 -13.05 -4.79 1.89
N ASP A 19 -14.36 -4.89 1.62
CA ASP A 19 -15.31 -5.58 2.50
C ASP A 19 -14.96 -7.05 2.77
N LYS A 20 -14.13 -7.66 1.92
CA LYS A 20 -13.63 -9.03 2.11
C LYS A 20 -12.68 -9.14 3.30
N TYR A 21 -11.87 -8.12 3.54
CA TYR A 21 -10.77 -8.17 4.49
C TYR A 21 -10.95 -7.27 5.71
N PHE A 22 -11.64 -6.13 5.52
CA PHE A 22 -11.81 -5.12 6.56
C PHE A 22 -12.88 -5.49 7.58
N ASP A 23 -12.66 -5.13 8.84
CA ASP A 23 -13.61 -5.42 9.92
C ASP A 23 -14.94 -4.72 9.66
N PRO A 24 -16.09 -5.45 9.65
CA PRO A 24 -17.40 -4.88 9.45
C PRO A 24 -17.77 -3.75 10.43
N ALA A 25 -17.23 -3.79 11.66
CA ALA A 25 -17.44 -2.75 12.67
C ALA A 25 -16.91 -1.37 12.27
N PHE A 26 -15.89 -1.33 11.39
CA PHE A 26 -15.28 -0.11 10.91
C PHE A 26 -15.52 0.16 9.42
N ARG A 27 -16.46 -0.56 8.79
CA ARG A 27 -16.70 -0.47 7.34
C ARG A 27 -16.96 0.94 6.84
N SER A 28 -17.68 1.76 7.61
CA SER A 28 -17.97 3.16 7.27
C SER A 28 -16.77 4.11 7.38
N GLN A 29 -15.69 3.65 8.01
CA GLN A 29 -14.46 4.41 8.24
C GLN A 29 -13.26 3.78 7.52
N ARG A 30 -13.49 2.83 6.60
CA ARG A 30 -12.39 2.17 5.90
C ARG A 30 -11.51 3.18 5.18
N PRO A 31 -10.20 2.89 5.06
CA PRO A 31 -9.31 3.71 4.27
C PRO A 31 -9.77 3.79 2.81
N GLU A 32 -9.77 5.00 2.27
CA GLU A 32 -10.13 5.25 0.87
C GLU A 32 -9.02 6.02 0.17
N VAL A 33 -8.85 5.75 -1.13
CA VAL A 33 -7.94 6.55 -1.96
C VAL A 33 -8.73 7.69 -2.60
N VAL A 34 -8.25 8.91 -2.41
CA VAL A 34 -8.80 10.11 -3.02
C VAL A 34 -7.77 10.75 -3.97
N GLY A 35 -8.22 11.15 -5.15
CA GLY A 35 -7.36 11.75 -6.17
C GLY A 35 -7.53 13.26 -6.24
N MET A 36 -6.41 13.98 -6.45
CA MET A 36 -6.39 15.41 -6.66
C MET A 36 -5.21 15.79 -7.56
N ASP A 37 -5.48 16.45 -8.70
CA ASP A 37 -4.44 16.97 -9.63
C ASP A 37 -3.45 15.91 -10.16
N GLY A 38 -3.93 14.67 -10.34
CA GLY A 38 -3.11 13.53 -10.78
C GLY A 38 -2.20 12.97 -9.69
N LEU A 39 -2.39 13.38 -8.46
CA LEU A 39 -1.87 12.76 -7.24
C LEU A 39 -2.97 11.96 -6.57
N ALA A 40 -2.59 11.07 -5.68
CA ALA A 40 -3.53 10.34 -4.84
C ALA A 40 -3.06 10.36 -3.38
N TYR A 41 -4.02 10.24 -2.49
CA TYR A 41 -3.82 10.23 -1.04
C TYR A 41 -4.73 9.19 -0.42
N TRP A 42 -4.32 8.61 0.68
CA TRP A 42 -5.21 7.88 1.55
C TRP A 42 -6.00 8.84 2.43
N MET A 43 -7.31 8.65 2.49
CA MET A 43 -8.17 9.21 3.53
C MET A 43 -8.31 8.17 4.63
N ILE A 44 -7.76 8.43 5.80
CA ILE A 44 -7.74 7.53 6.96
C ILE A 44 -8.13 8.34 8.18
N ASP A 45 -9.17 7.92 8.90
CA ASP A 45 -9.64 8.61 10.11
C ASP A 45 -9.77 10.13 9.89
N GLU A 46 -10.45 10.51 8.79
CA GLU A 46 -10.68 11.89 8.36
C GLU A 46 -9.42 12.71 8.05
N GLN A 47 -8.28 12.06 7.87
CA GLN A 47 -7.01 12.70 7.54
C GLN A 47 -6.41 12.18 6.24
N LEU A 48 -5.72 13.06 5.50
CA LEU A 48 -5.00 12.69 4.29
C LEU A 48 -3.59 12.20 4.60
N TYR A 49 -3.23 11.05 4.01
CA TYR A 49 -1.88 10.47 4.07
C TYR A 49 -1.33 10.20 2.67
N PRO A 50 -0.02 10.34 2.45
CA PRO A 50 0.97 10.86 3.39
C PRO A 50 0.79 12.36 3.62
N ARG A 51 1.25 12.83 4.78
CA ARG A 51 1.30 14.26 5.07
C ARG A 51 2.49 14.89 4.35
N ARG A 52 2.23 15.67 3.30
CA ARG A 52 3.27 16.21 2.41
C ARG A 52 3.87 17.54 2.85
N VAL A 53 3.23 18.23 3.76
CA VAL A 53 3.66 19.54 4.25
C VAL A 53 3.53 19.64 5.77
N GLY A 54 4.39 20.44 6.38
CA GLY A 54 4.37 20.66 7.81
C GLY A 54 5.22 19.67 8.61
N ARG A 55 5.10 19.73 9.92
CA ARG A 55 5.83 18.86 10.84
C ARG A 55 5.37 17.41 10.67
N GLY A 56 6.33 16.48 10.49
CA GLY A 56 6.05 15.07 10.25
C GLY A 56 5.66 14.77 8.79
N CYS A 57 6.01 15.63 7.84
CA CYS A 57 5.80 15.37 6.42
C CYS A 57 6.65 14.17 5.94
N ASN A 58 6.07 13.37 5.06
CA ASN A 58 6.75 12.27 4.37
C ASN A 58 6.05 11.95 3.05
N ASN A 59 6.61 11.02 2.27
CA ASN A 59 6.04 10.54 1.00
C ASN A 59 5.76 9.03 1.01
N LEU A 60 6.00 8.35 2.14
CA LEU A 60 5.76 6.91 2.25
C LEU A 60 4.25 6.61 2.19
N GLY A 61 3.91 5.50 1.54
CA GLY A 61 2.52 5.08 1.40
C GLY A 61 1.68 5.97 0.48
N THR A 62 2.31 6.77 -0.41
CA THR A 62 1.54 7.48 -1.45
C THR A 62 0.97 6.48 -2.44
N PRO A 63 -0.37 6.45 -2.66
CA PRO A 63 -0.95 5.51 -3.60
C PRO A 63 -0.33 5.61 -4.99
N VAL A 64 0.01 4.49 -5.59
CA VAL A 64 0.61 4.42 -6.93
C VAL A 64 -0.45 4.34 -8.02
N SER A 65 -1.70 3.96 -7.68
CA SER A 65 -2.83 3.99 -8.60
C SER A 65 -4.05 4.72 -8.00
N TYR A 66 -4.91 5.21 -8.90
CA TYR A 66 -6.21 5.78 -8.56
C TYR A 66 -7.19 5.52 -9.71
N GLN A 67 -8.34 4.92 -9.39
CA GLN A 67 -9.38 4.55 -10.38
C GLN A 67 -8.80 3.76 -11.57
N GLY A 68 -7.92 2.79 -11.29
CA GLY A 68 -7.31 1.92 -12.29
C GLY A 68 -6.25 2.59 -13.18
N LYS A 69 -5.77 3.77 -12.81
CA LYS A 69 -4.73 4.50 -13.54
C LYS A 69 -3.52 4.79 -12.67
N PRO A 70 -2.30 4.72 -13.22
CA PRO A 70 -1.10 5.15 -12.51
C PRO A 70 -1.17 6.62 -12.09
N THR A 71 -0.74 6.92 -10.89
CA THR A 71 -0.60 8.29 -10.41
C THR A 71 0.73 8.91 -10.87
N LYS A 72 0.88 10.23 -10.71
CA LYS A 72 2.17 10.92 -10.94
C LYS A 72 3.29 10.37 -10.03
N HIS A 73 2.94 9.75 -8.91
CA HIS A 73 3.91 9.11 -8.03
C HIS A 73 4.45 7.82 -8.67
N ALA A 74 3.57 6.96 -9.19
CA ALA A 74 3.97 5.74 -9.91
C ALA A 74 4.84 6.03 -11.12
N ALA A 75 4.53 7.08 -11.89
CA ALA A 75 5.29 7.46 -13.06
C ALA A 75 6.79 7.78 -12.81
N ARG A 76 7.20 7.91 -11.56
CA ARG A 76 8.58 8.13 -11.14
C ARG A 76 9.28 6.84 -10.68
N LYS A 77 8.54 5.73 -10.60
CA LYS A 77 9.07 4.41 -10.22
C LYS A 77 9.42 3.60 -11.47
N VAL A 78 10.35 2.67 -11.33
CA VAL A 78 10.77 1.77 -12.40
C VAL A 78 9.78 0.61 -12.55
N ASP A 79 9.21 0.17 -11.45
CA ASP A 79 8.32 -0.99 -11.40
C ASP A 79 6.92 -0.67 -11.90
N SER A 80 6.25 -1.67 -12.45
CA SER A 80 4.85 -1.54 -12.84
C SER A 80 3.95 -1.41 -11.60
N VAL A 81 2.81 -0.73 -11.77
CA VAL A 81 1.80 -0.60 -10.70
C VAL A 81 1.32 -1.97 -10.24
N GLU A 82 1.11 -2.89 -11.18
CA GLU A 82 0.65 -4.26 -10.91
C GLU A 82 1.64 -5.02 -10.03
N SER A 83 2.94 -4.85 -10.28
CA SER A 83 4.01 -5.43 -9.47
C SER A 83 4.07 -4.79 -8.08
N MET A 84 3.97 -3.46 -8.00
CA MET A 84 4.04 -2.74 -6.72
C MET A 84 2.86 -3.06 -5.81
N GLU A 85 1.65 -3.13 -6.35
CA GLU A 85 0.41 -3.39 -5.61
C GLU A 85 0.08 -4.88 -5.44
N LEU A 86 0.88 -5.79 -6.02
CA LEU A 86 0.59 -7.23 -6.12
C LEU A 86 -0.79 -7.52 -6.74
N SER A 87 -1.29 -6.63 -7.58
CA SER A 87 -2.55 -6.84 -8.30
C SER A 87 -2.39 -7.82 -9.45
N ASP A 88 -1.17 -8.03 -9.93
CA ASP A 88 -0.74 -9.13 -10.80
C ASP A 88 0.57 -9.74 -10.27
N LEU A 89 0.48 -10.93 -9.69
CA LEU A 89 1.65 -11.66 -9.18
C LEU A 89 2.64 -12.01 -10.28
N SER A 90 2.17 -12.25 -11.52
CA SER A 90 3.05 -12.56 -12.64
C SER A 90 4.00 -11.39 -12.92
N ALA A 91 3.52 -10.15 -12.79
CA ALA A 91 4.35 -8.96 -12.93
C ALA A 91 5.43 -8.88 -11.84
N ARG A 92 5.08 -9.25 -10.60
CA ARG A 92 6.05 -9.27 -9.48
C ARG A 92 7.09 -10.37 -9.65
N ILE A 93 6.68 -11.58 -10.02
CA ILE A 93 7.60 -12.71 -10.28
C ILE A 93 8.56 -12.35 -11.41
N LYS A 94 8.03 -11.78 -12.50
CA LYS A 94 8.86 -11.34 -13.63
C LYS A 94 9.93 -10.33 -13.19
N LEU A 95 9.56 -9.33 -12.38
CA LEU A 95 10.51 -8.37 -11.82
C LEU A 95 11.59 -9.07 -10.98
N MET A 96 11.21 -10.02 -10.12
CA MET A 96 12.16 -10.80 -9.33
C MET A 96 13.13 -11.60 -10.21
N ASP A 97 12.64 -12.17 -11.32
CA ASP A 97 13.48 -12.90 -12.28
C ASP A 97 14.47 -11.97 -12.99
N GLU A 98 14.02 -10.78 -13.42
CA GLU A 98 14.85 -9.76 -14.06
C GLU A 98 15.95 -9.25 -13.12
N GLU A 99 15.65 -9.12 -11.83
CA GLU A 99 16.61 -8.73 -10.79
C GLU A 99 17.40 -9.89 -10.20
N ASN A 100 17.16 -11.12 -10.67
CA ASN A 100 17.80 -12.35 -10.19
C ASN A 100 17.57 -12.60 -8.68
N LEU A 101 16.36 -12.25 -8.19
CA LEU A 101 15.92 -12.48 -6.83
C LEU A 101 15.24 -13.84 -6.70
N SER A 102 15.64 -14.63 -5.71
CA SER A 102 15.06 -15.95 -5.44
C SER A 102 14.00 -15.90 -4.31
N ILE A 103 14.14 -14.97 -3.42
CA ILE A 103 13.24 -14.76 -2.26
C ILE A 103 13.15 -13.25 -2.02
N GLN A 104 11.95 -12.80 -1.69
CA GLN A 104 11.72 -11.43 -1.26
C GLN A 104 10.89 -11.43 0.03
N VAL A 105 11.36 -10.71 1.04
CA VAL A 105 10.58 -10.42 2.25
C VAL A 105 9.84 -9.11 2.02
N LEU A 106 8.52 -9.16 2.12
CA LEU A 106 7.66 -8.02 1.81
C LEU A 106 7.19 -7.30 3.07
N TYR A 107 7.37 -5.99 3.08
CA TYR A 107 6.88 -5.09 4.11
C TYR A 107 5.77 -4.17 3.57
N PRO A 108 4.80 -3.78 4.41
CA PRO A 108 3.82 -2.77 4.04
C PRO A 108 4.50 -1.41 3.85
N THR A 109 4.03 -0.59 2.94
CA THR A 109 4.55 0.76 2.73
C THR A 109 3.77 1.81 3.53
N LEU A 110 2.44 1.74 3.52
CA LEU A 110 1.58 2.67 4.24
C LEU A 110 1.82 2.66 5.75
N PHE A 111 2.05 1.46 6.32
CA PHE A 111 2.22 1.27 7.77
C PHE A 111 3.63 1.58 8.29
N LEU A 112 4.60 1.89 7.42
CA LEU A 112 5.98 2.19 7.85
C LEU A 112 6.10 3.49 8.65
N ALA A 113 5.24 4.46 8.39
CA ALA A 113 5.51 5.81 8.81
C ALA A 113 5.16 6.08 10.28
N TYR A 114 4.02 5.59 10.78
CA TYR A 114 3.55 5.78 12.17
C TYR A 114 2.12 5.22 12.36
N PRO A 115 1.58 5.27 13.58
CA PRO A 115 0.17 4.98 13.76
C PRO A 115 -0.67 5.93 12.89
N LEU A 116 -1.46 5.36 11.99
CA LEU A 116 -2.30 6.07 11.03
C LEU A 116 -3.57 6.66 11.66
N SER A 117 -3.81 6.36 12.93
CA SER A 117 -4.91 6.87 13.74
C SER A 117 -4.55 6.82 15.22
N CYS A 118 -5.15 7.68 16.03
CA CYS A 118 -5.05 7.63 17.48
C CYS A 118 -5.96 6.55 18.11
N ASN A 119 -6.83 5.91 17.33
CA ASN A 119 -7.71 4.83 17.78
C ASN A 119 -7.00 3.46 17.60
N PRO A 120 -6.51 2.82 18.67
CA PRO A 120 -5.77 1.57 18.56
C PRO A 120 -6.63 0.41 18.02
N THR A 121 -7.92 0.40 18.27
CA THR A 121 -8.83 -0.64 17.76
C THR A 121 -8.98 -0.52 16.24
N TYR A 122 -9.10 0.71 15.74
CA TYR A 122 -9.14 0.99 14.30
C TYR A 122 -7.83 0.62 13.61
N VAL A 123 -6.67 0.99 14.19
CA VAL A 123 -5.34 0.59 13.66
C VAL A 123 -5.21 -0.92 13.63
N THR A 124 -5.67 -1.63 14.67
CA THR A 124 -5.70 -3.09 14.69
C THR A 124 -6.56 -3.67 13.55
N ALA A 125 -7.73 -3.09 13.28
CA ALA A 125 -8.57 -3.50 12.16
C ALA A 125 -7.87 -3.31 10.81
N MET A 126 -7.15 -2.20 10.62
CA MET A 126 -6.33 -1.96 9.42
C MET A 126 -5.23 -3.01 9.26
N CYS A 127 -4.44 -3.28 10.32
CA CYS A 127 -3.38 -4.29 10.29
C CYS A 127 -3.93 -5.70 9.98
N ASN A 128 -5.06 -6.06 10.59
CA ASN A 128 -5.72 -7.33 10.32
C ASN A 128 -6.21 -7.43 8.88
N SER A 129 -6.72 -6.35 8.32
CA SER A 129 -7.12 -6.29 6.91
C SER A 129 -5.94 -6.53 5.98
N TYR A 130 -4.84 -5.82 6.20
CA TYR A 130 -3.60 -6.01 5.45
C TYR A 130 -3.11 -7.46 5.52
N ASN A 131 -3.04 -8.04 6.73
CA ASN A 131 -2.55 -9.40 6.91
C ASN A 131 -3.45 -10.44 6.21
N ARG A 132 -4.78 -10.27 6.25
CA ARG A 132 -5.72 -11.15 5.53
C ARG A 132 -5.58 -11.01 4.03
N TRP A 133 -5.47 -9.78 3.54
CA TRP A 133 -5.27 -9.51 2.11
C TRP A 133 -3.97 -10.13 1.61
N LEU A 134 -2.85 -9.90 2.29
CA LEU A 134 -1.56 -10.45 1.88
C LEU A 134 -1.51 -11.98 1.95
N ALA A 135 -2.23 -12.60 2.90
CA ALA A 135 -2.31 -14.05 3.02
C ALA A 135 -3.15 -14.71 1.92
N ASP A 136 -3.99 -13.94 1.24
CA ASP A 136 -4.87 -14.42 0.16
C ASP A 136 -4.23 -14.30 -1.23
N ILE A 137 -3.10 -13.60 -1.34
CA ILE A 137 -2.31 -13.43 -2.55
C ILE A 137 -1.32 -14.58 -2.70
#